data_1b45ef706f01400323546a2becbb4e36
#
_entry.id   1b45ef706f01400323546a2becbb4e36
#
_cell.length_a   1.000
_cell.length_b   1.000
_cell.length_c   1.000
_cell.angle_alpha   90.00
_cell.angle_beta   90.00
_cell.angle_gamma   90.00
#
_symmetry.space_group_name_H-M   'P 1'
#
loop_
_entity.id
_entity.type
_entity.pdbx_description
1 polymer ?
#
loop_
_entity_poly.entity_id
_entity_poly.type
_entity_poly.pdbx_seq_one_letter_code
_entity_poly.pdbx_strand_id
1 'polypeptide(L)'
;MELAKVEKGSKQFVQAKEMQAVAYLLDGNTTEAERACEELLAVEPNDVRALATLAAVHLEQGRKEESKKIAQKLASMRVEDEDELFKIATVCCENDLHQEAYEKLSLLDKKTPYDGKILYFKGVSAYKSGHLQEAIDAMEMLITIYPDAEVARYYRNALRAHQDGGDAPELSYFYHLPQKDREERCQILMQINDCNKDEAQLFGLLALHDRYFEWCFDEMDSNDRELQYLGLITAVHVRADGFVQNVLLDYEVADVLKLETLRLLLERNEENEFGLVLCHIYRRIFLPRITIGRKRNKKFVQAFAKVASKFIVIKDSYGERLKIAAEQLYASLASYNSLDLVDNVDDCACAIFLMSGLKELGNNPQQIAMAFEANVARVQVLLSAAISHEYSIEKETEKKE
;
A
#
# COMPACT_ATOMS: atom_id res chain seq x y z
N MET A 1 16.76 -6.02 -18.59
CA MET A 1 17.85 -6.58 -19.44
C MET A 1 17.78 -6.17 -20.92
N GLU A 2 16.64 -5.76 -21.46
CA GLU A 2 16.53 -5.25 -22.86
C GLU A 2 17.02 -3.80 -22.99
N LEU A 3 16.79 -2.97 -22.02
CA LEU A 3 17.23 -1.55 -22.01
C LEU A 3 18.76 -1.39 -22.10
N ALA A 4 19.53 -2.38 -21.64
CA ALA A 4 20.99 -2.37 -21.74
C ALA A 4 21.54 -2.56 -23.18
N LYS A 5 20.69 -2.95 -24.13
CA LYS A 5 21.07 -3.21 -25.55
C LYS A 5 20.90 -2.00 -26.45
N VAL A 6 20.39 -0.87 -25.93
CA VAL A 6 20.14 0.34 -26.72
C VAL A 6 21.47 1.00 -27.05
N GLU A 7 21.74 1.21 -28.36
CA GLU A 7 23.00 1.77 -28.84
C GLU A 7 23.17 3.24 -28.45
N LYS A 8 24.40 3.57 -28.04
CA LYS A 8 24.82 4.92 -27.68
C LYS A 8 24.65 5.85 -28.90
N GLY A 9 23.79 6.87 -28.76
CA GLY A 9 23.47 7.80 -29.85
C GLY A 9 22.13 7.56 -30.55
N SER A 10 21.39 6.50 -30.21
CA SER A 10 20.00 6.33 -30.67
C SER A 10 19.07 7.33 -29.95
N LYS A 11 17.94 7.70 -30.58
CA LYS A 11 16.93 8.58 -29.93
C LYS A 11 16.35 7.98 -28.65
N GLN A 12 16.41 6.66 -28.49
CA GLN A 12 15.89 5.94 -27.32
C GLN A 12 16.94 5.77 -26.22
N PHE A 13 18.22 6.13 -26.46
CA PHE A 13 19.31 5.92 -25.49
C PHE A 13 19.07 6.65 -24.18
N VAL A 14 18.71 7.94 -24.24
CA VAL A 14 18.44 8.76 -23.05
C VAL A 14 17.31 8.14 -22.23
N GLN A 15 16.16 7.91 -22.84
CA GLN A 15 15.00 7.32 -22.16
C GLN A 15 15.29 5.92 -21.58
N ALA A 16 16.03 5.08 -22.32
CA ALA A 16 16.42 3.76 -21.84
C ALA A 16 17.34 3.83 -20.63
N LYS A 17 18.28 4.77 -20.61
CA LYS A 17 19.18 4.98 -19.47
C LYS A 17 18.49 5.57 -18.27
N GLU A 18 17.56 6.51 -18.45
CA GLU A 18 16.70 7.01 -17.36
C GLU A 18 15.94 5.86 -16.70
N MET A 19 15.22 5.07 -17.49
CA MET A 19 14.45 3.92 -16.99
C MET A 19 15.34 2.90 -16.30
N GLN A 20 16.55 2.66 -16.81
CA GLN A 20 17.52 1.74 -16.25
C GLN A 20 18.03 2.22 -14.90
N ALA A 21 18.38 3.52 -14.79
CA ALA A 21 18.84 4.12 -13.53
C ALA A 21 17.78 4.05 -12.44
N VAL A 22 16.53 4.39 -12.76
CA VAL A 22 15.40 4.29 -11.82
C VAL A 22 15.14 2.84 -11.41
N ALA A 23 15.16 1.89 -12.37
CA ALA A 23 14.96 0.47 -12.05
C ALA A 23 16.04 -0.07 -11.09
N TYR A 24 17.31 0.27 -11.32
CA TYR A 24 18.39 -0.12 -10.42
C TYR A 24 18.26 0.52 -9.03
N LEU A 25 17.82 1.78 -8.96
CA LEU A 25 17.59 2.45 -7.68
C LEU A 25 16.46 1.77 -6.90
N LEU A 26 15.35 1.41 -7.54
CA LEU A 26 14.23 0.70 -6.93
C LEU A 26 14.61 -0.73 -6.46
N ASP A 27 15.54 -1.37 -7.18
CA ASP A 27 16.12 -2.67 -6.78
C ASP A 27 17.18 -2.56 -5.66
N GLY A 28 17.47 -1.33 -5.17
CA GLY A 28 18.52 -1.08 -4.17
C GLY A 28 19.95 -1.20 -4.71
N ASN A 29 20.12 -1.36 -6.03
CA ASN A 29 21.43 -1.44 -6.67
C ASN A 29 21.95 -0.05 -7.02
N THR A 30 22.34 0.69 -5.98
CA THR A 30 22.76 2.10 -6.09
C THR A 30 24.02 2.28 -6.95
N THR A 31 24.91 1.29 -7.01
CA THR A 31 26.14 1.37 -7.83
C THR A 31 25.83 1.36 -9.33
N GLU A 32 24.96 0.46 -9.79
CA GLU A 32 24.58 0.41 -11.19
C GLU A 32 23.65 1.59 -11.56
N ALA A 33 22.82 2.05 -10.62
CA ALA A 33 22.00 3.26 -10.80
C ALA A 33 22.89 4.49 -11.03
N GLU A 34 23.93 4.69 -10.21
CA GLU A 34 24.90 5.76 -10.33
C GLU A 34 25.59 5.73 -11.70
N ARG A 35 26.10 4.56 -12.08
CA ARG A 35 26.76 4.37 -13.39
C ARG A 35 25.83 4.70 -14.56
N ALA A 36 24.58 4.28 -14.51
CA ALA A 36 23.61 4.58 -15.56
C ALA A 36 23.33 6.09 -15.67
N CYS A 37 23.24 6.80 -14.52
CA CYS A 37 23.12 8.26 -14.50
C CYS A 37 24.37 8.95 -15.07
N GLU A 38 25.58 8.51 -14.71
CA GLU A 38 26.82 9.06 -15.22
C GLU A 38 26.98 8.88 -16.72
N GLU A 39 26.62 7.69 -17.25
CA GLU A 39 26.62 7.42 -18.69
C GLU A 39 25.65 8.35 -19.46
N LEU A 40 24.51 8.67 -18.87
CA LEU A 40 23.53 9.58 -19.46
C LEU A 40 24.06 11.02 -19.39
N LEU A 41 24.54 11.45 -18.21
CA LEU A 41 25.05 12.81 -18.01
C LEU A 41 26.32 13.11 -18.79
N ALA A 42 27.06 12.08 -19.23
CA ALA A 42 28.16 12.23 -20.19
C ALA A 42 27.67 12.63 -21.61
N VAL A 43 26.42 12.33 -21.94
CA VAL A 43 25.79 12.72 -23.21
C VAL A 43 24.98 14.01 -23.04
N GLU A 44 24.17 14.07 -22.00
CA GLU A 44 23.30 15.20 -21.64
C GLU A 44 23.60 15.74 -20.23
N PRO A 45 24.59 16.61 -20.05
CA PRO A 45 25.09 17.05 -18.72
C PRO A 45 24.07 17.81 -17.87
N ASN A 46 22.98 18.26 -18.46
CA ASN A 46 21.93 19.03 -17.80
C ASN A 46 20.57 18.32 -17.82
N ASP A 47 20.55 17.02 -18.06
CA ASP A 47 19.33 16.25 -17.97
C ASP A 47 18.81 16.25 -16.53
N VAL A 48 17.60 16.81 -16.34
CA VAL A 48 17.00 17.01 -15.01
C VAL A 48 16.69 15.67 -14.35
N ARG A 49 16.21 14.68 -15.11
CA ARG A 49 15.80 13.39 -14.60
C ARG A 49 16.98 12.57 -14.13
N ALA A 50 18.06 12.58 -14.91
CA ALA A 50 19.31 11.91 -14.53
C ALA A 50 19.95 12.56 -13.30
N LEU A 51 19.99 13.90 -13.24
CA LEU A 51 20.50 14.61 -12.08
C LEU A 51 19.65 14.34 -10.82
N ALA A 52 18.33 14.33 -10.95
CA ALA A 52 17.43 14.01 -9.84
C ALA A 52 17.64 12.58 -9.32
N THR A 53 17.72 11.60 -10.24
CA THR A 53 18.00 10.21 -9.86
C THR A 53 19.37 10.05 -9.22
N LEU A 54 20.40 10.75 -9.74
CA LEU A 54 21.74 10.72 -9.14
C LEU A 54 21.77 11.35 -7.75
N ALA A 55 21.01 12.42 -7.51
CA ALA A 55 20.86 12.99 -6.18
C ALA A 55 20.24 12.00 -5.18
N ALA A 56 19.19 11.29 -5.59
CA ALA A 56 18.55 10.24 -4.78
C ALA A 56 19.52 9.07 -4.51
N VAL A 57 20.29 8.62 -5.51
CA VAL A 57 21.33 7.59 -5.34
C VAL A 57 22.37 8.02 -4.30
N HIS A 58 22.82 9.28 -4.34
CA HIS A 58 23.78 9.79 -3.35
C HIS A 58 23.19 9.83 -1.94
N LEU A 59 21.89 10.15 -1.79
CA LEU A 59 21.22 10.10 -0.48
C LEU A 59 21.16 8.68 0.06
N GLU A 60 20.77 7.70 -0.75
CA GLU A 60 20.74 6.29 -0.39
C GLU A 60 22.13 5.74 0.01
N GLN A 61 23.18 6.25 -0.61
CA GLN A 61 24.56 5.91 -0.27
C GLN A 61 25.10 6.70 0.93
N GLY A 62 24.30 7.59 1.53
CA GLY A 62 24.73 8.45 2.64
C GLY A 62 25.61 9.63 2.24
N ARG A 63 25.79 9.89 0.94
CA ARG A 63 26.61 10.99 0.39
C ARG A 63 25.81 12.29 0.29
N LYS A 64 25.39 12.81 1.44
CA LYS A 64 24.50 13.98 1.54
C LYS A 64 25.05 15.24 0.88
N GLU A 65 26.35 15.52 1.02
CA GLU A 65 26.98 16.73 0.45
C GLU A 65 27.01 16.69 -1.08
N GLU A 66 27.22 15.53 -1.67
CA GLU A 66 27.18 15.34 -3.12
C GLU A 66 25.76 15.51 -3.66
N SER A 67 24.78 14.92 -3.01
CA SER A 67 23.36 15.12 -3.34
C SER A 67 22.99 16.59 -3.27
N LYS A 68 23.37 17.30 -2.20
CA LYS A 68 23.08 18.73 -2.00
C LYS A 68 23.67 19.61 -3.10
N LYS A 69 24.88 19.30 -3.58
CA LYS A 69 25.50 20.04 -4.72
C LYS A 69 24.66 19.85 -6.00
N ILE A 70 24.17 18.64 -6.26
CA ILE A 70 23.31 18.37 -7.40
C ILE A 70 21.98 19.12 -7.24
N ALA A 71 21.38 19.09 -6.05
CA ALA A 71 20.15 19.82 -5.74
C ALA A 71 20.31 21.34 -5.98
N GLN A 72 21.43 21.95 -5.57
CA GLN A 72 21.72 23.34 -5.83
C GLN A 72 21.88 23.63 -7.33
N LYS A 73 22.54 22.74 -8.08
CA LYS A 73 22.62 22.84 -9.53
C LYS A 73 21.21 22.81 -10.15
N LEU A 74 20.39 21.85 -9.78
CA LEU A 74 19.00 21.71 -10.25
C LEU A 74 18.16 22.94 -9.89
N ALA A 75 18.25 23.44 -8.67
CA ALA A 75 17.56 24.65 -8.21
C ALA A 75 17.83 25.87 -9.07
N SER A 76 19.08 26.00 -9.56
CA SER A 76 19.52 27.12 -10.43
C SER A 76 19.01 27.00 -11.88
N MET A 77 18.53 25.83 -12.28
CA MET A 77 18.04 25.58 -13.66
C MET A 77 16.70 26.26 -13.90
N ARG A 78 16.55 26.78 -15.12
CA ARG A 78 15.26 27.28 -15.62
C ARG A 78 14.65 26.22 -16.50
N VAL A 79 13.53 25.67 -16.06
CA VAL A 79 12.76 24.64 -16.78
C VAL A 79 11.31 25.13 -16.95
N GLU A 80 10.70 24.74 -18.05
CA GLU A 80 9.29 25.06 -18.35
C GLU A 80 8.38 23.87 -18.19
N ASP A 81 8.94 22.66 -18.30
CA ASP A 81 8.23 21.40 -18.13
C ASP A 81 7.79 21.22 -16.67
N GLU A 82 6.54 20.85 -16.46
CA GLU A 82 5.93 20.74 -15.14
C GLU A 82 6.49 19.54 -14.36
N ASP A 83 6.71 18.41 -15.04
CA ASP A 83 7.29 17.21 -14.43
C ASP A 83 8.74 17.45 -13.99
N GLU A 84 9.54 18.15 -14.79
CA GLU A 84 10.90 18.52 -14.43
C GLU A 84 10.92 19.50 -13.26
N LEU A 85 10.00 20.48 -13.29
CA LEU A 85 9.87 21.48 -12.22
C LEU A 85 9.52 20.81 -10.88
N PHE A 86 8.59 19.84 -10.91
CA PHE A 86 8.20 19.06 -9.73
C PHE A 86 9.38 18.20 -9.22
N LYS A 87 10.12 17.55 -10.12
CA LYS A 87 11.32 16.77 -9.75
C LYS A 87 12.38 17.64 -9.09
N ILE A 88 12.65 18.83 -9.64
CA ILE A 88 13.59 19.78 -9.02
C ILE A 88 13.13 20.16 -7.62
N ALA A 89 11.83 20.48 -7.46
CA ALA A 89 11.28 20.83 -6.16
C ALA A 89 11.41 19.68 -5.15
N THR A 90 11.12 18.44 -5.55
CA THR A 90 11.26 17.24 -4.70
C THR A 90 12.72 17.04 -4.25
N VAL A 91 13.67 17.13 -5.17
CA VAL A 91 15.10 17.01 -4.82
C VAL A 91 15.53 18.12 -3.87
N CYS A 92 15.01 19.33 -4.03
CA CYS A 92 15.26 20.43 -3.08
C CYS A 92 14.69 20.12 -1.69
N CYS A 93 13.48 19.55 -1.61
CA CYS A 93 12.86 19.11 -0.35
C CYS A 93 13.71 18.06 0.38
N GLU A 94 14.21 17.06 -0.36
CA GLU A 94 15.03 15.96 0.17
C GLU A 94 16.41 16.41 0.65
N ASN A 95 16.89 17.56 0.14
CA ASN A 95 18.20 18.12 0.48
C ASN A 95 18.14 19.38 1.37
N ASP A 96 17.00 19.60 2.05
CA ASP A 96 16.77 20.74 2.96
C ASP A 96 16.95 22.13 2.31
N LEU A 97 16.78 22.23 0.99
CA LEU A 97 16.76 23.50 0.25
C LEU A 97 15.31 24.03 0.21
N HIS A 98 14.80 24.36 1.40
CA HIS A 98 13.37 24.65 1.59
C HIS A 98 12.88 25.90 0.85
N GLN A 99 13.74 26.96 0.77
CA GLN A 99 13.41 28.18 0.07
C GLN A 99 13.30 27.93 -1.44
N GLU A 100 14.27 27.22 -2.01
CA GLU A 100 14.30 26.88 -3.44
C GLU A 100 13.12 25.95 -3.79
N ALA A 101 12.80 24.99 -2.92
CA ALA A 101 11.63 24.15 -3.05
C ALA A 101 10.33 24.97 -3.09
N TYR A 102 10.17 25.91 -2.14
CA TYR A 102 9.00 26.79 -2.08
C TYR A 102 8.85 27.65 -3.34
N GLU A 103 9.94 28.21 -3.87
CA GLU A 103 9.91 28.99 -5.10
C GLU A 103 9.47 28.15 -6.31
N LYS A 104 10.04 26.95 -6.48
CA LYS A 104 9.66 26.04 -7.58
C LYS A 104 8.22 25.55 -7.46
N LEU A 105 7.78 25.18 -6.25
CA LEU A 105 6.40 24.75 -6.00
C LEU A 105 5.39 25.89 -6.18
N SER A 106 5.76 27.11 -5.79
CA SER A 106 4.91 28.29 -6.03
C SER A 106 4.78 28.63 -7.53
N LEU A 107 5.82 28.36 -8.32
CA LEU A 107 5.74 28.49 -9.77
C LEU A 107 4.88 27.38 -10.37
N LEU A 108 5.00 26.16 -9.88
CA LEU A 108 4.24 25.01 -10.34
C LEU A 108 2.75 25.13 -10.00
N ASP A 109 2.40 25.57 -8.79
CA ASP A 109 1.02 25.82 -8.37
C ASP A 109 0.29 26.87 -9.27
N LYS A 110 1.03 27.81 -9.86
CA LYS A 110 0.46 28.74 -10.85
C LYS A 110 0.17 28.07 -12.20
N LYS A 111 0.90 27.03 -12.55
CA LYS A 111 0.73 26.28 -13.81
C LYS A 111 -0.33 25.19 -13.69
N THR A 112 -0.27 24.44 -12.63
CA THR A 112 -1.19 23.34 -12.25
C THR A 112 -1.88 23.67 -10.92
N PRO A 113 -2.86 24.60 -10.92
CA PRO A 113 -3.55 24.96 -9.71
C PRO A 113 -4.41 23.78 -9.21
N TYR A 114 -4.54 23.71 -7.89
CA TYR A 114 -5.41 22.75 -7.19
C TYR A 114 -4.88 21.30 -7.15
N ASP A 115 -3.63 21.05 -7.52
CA ASP A 115 -3.01 19.75 -7.27
C ASP A 115 -2.67 19.56 -5.78
N GLY A 116 -3.24 18.52 -5.17
CA GLY A 116 -3.09 18.28 -3.73
C GLY A 116 -1.64 18.05 -3.28
N LYS A 117 -0.87 17.33 -4.08
CA LYS A 117 0.56 17.10 -3.82
C LYS A 117 1.35 18.40 -3.83
N ILE A 118 1.16 19.20 -4.87
CA ILE A 118 1.86 20.49 -5.02
C ILE A 118 1.52 21.41 -3.86
N LEU A 119 0.23 21.50 -3.49
CA LEU A 119 -0.23 22.31 -2.37
C LEU A 119 0.39 21.86 -1.04
N TYR A 120 0.43 20.57 -0.78
CA TYR A 120 1.03 20.03 0.45
C TYR A 120 2.54 20.34 0.53
N PHE A 121 3.28 19.98 -0.52
CA PHE A 121 4.73 20.24 -0.57
C PHE A 121 5.04 21.74 -0.48
N LYS A 122 4.23 22.59 -1.13
CA LYS A 122 4.34 24.05 -1.04
C LYS A 122 4.08 24.51 0.39
N GLY A 123 3.05 24.03 1.08
CA GLY A 123 2.76 24.38 2.47
C GLY A 123 3.89 24.00 3.41
N VAL A 124 4.45 22.78 3.29
CA VAL A 124 5.58 22.33 4.11
C VAL A 124 6.85 23.16 3.83
N SER A 125 7.17 23.39 2.55
CA SER A 125 8.36 24.18 2.17
C SER A 125 8.23 25.66 2.58
N ALA A 126 7.04 26.24 2.47
CA ALA A 126 6.75 27.58 2.95
C ALA A 126 7.01 27.70 4.46
N TYR A 127 6.46 26.77 5.26
CA TYR A 127 6.71 26.78 6.70
C TYR A 127 8.20 26.68 7.04
N LYS A 128 8.90 25.70 6.44
CA LYS A 128 10.32 25.45 6.70
C LYS A 128 11.23 26.60 6.23
N SER A 129 10.77 27.44 5.30
CA SER A 129 11.46 28.64 4.83
C SER A 129 11.01 29.94 5.53
N GLY A 130 10.12 29.84 6.53
CA GLY A 130 9.67 30.95 7.35
C GLY A 130 8.45 31.71 6.84
N HIS A 131 7.77 31.20 5.83
CA HIS A 131 6.56 31.80 5.24
C HIS A 131 5.30 31.16 5.89
N LEU A 132 5.05 31.46 7.19
CA LEU A 132 4.02 30.81 7.99
C LEU A 132 2.60 31.01 7.41
N GLN A 133 2.27 32.23 6.97
CA GLN A 133 0.92 32.50 6.45
C GLN A 133 0.65 31.75 5.15
N GLU A 134 1.61 31.72 4.25
CA GLU A 134 1.53 30.98 2.99
C GLU A 134 1.42 29.46 3.21
N ALA A 135 2.03 28.95 4.28
CA ALA A 135 1.87 27.55 4.69
C ALA A 135 0.44 27.28 5.15
N ILE A 136 -0.15 28.13 5.97
CA ILE A 136 -1.55 28.03 6.43
C ILE A 136 -2.48 28.09 5.22
N ASP A 137 -2.30 29.06 4.33
CA ASP A 137 -3.13 29.27 3.14
C ASP A 137 -3.10 28.05 2.21
N ALA A 138 -1.93 27.43 2.03
CA ALA A 138 -1.76 26.21 1.22
C ALA A 138 -2.52 25.03 1.83
N MET A 139 -2.44 24.81 3.16
CA MET A 139 -3.20 23.76 3.84
C MET A 139 -4.71 24.03 3.82
N GLU A 140 -5.14 25.28 3.93
CA GLU A 140 -6.57 25.63 3.82
C GLU A 140 -7.12 25.39 2.42
N MET A 141 -6.35 25.74 1.40
CA MET A 141 -6.73 25.45 0.01
C MET A 141 -6.84 23.93 -0.19
N LEU A 142 -5.90 23.17 0.32
CA LEU A 142 -5.91 21.71 0.23
C LEU A 142 -7.18 21.11 0.87
N ILE A 143 -7.54 21.54 2.08
CA ILE A 143 -8.76 21.09 2.78
C ILE A 143 -10.04 21.54 2.03
N THR A 144 -9.99 22.67 1.35
CA THR A 144 -11.13 23.16 0.57
C THR A 144 -11.39 22.29 -0.65
N ILE A 145 -10.33 21.82 -1.30
CA ILE A 145 -10.41 20.95 -2.48
C ILE A 145 -10.70 19.50 -2.08
N TYR A 146 -10.00 19.03 -1.03
CA TYR A 146 -10.11 17.68 -0.48
C TYR A 146 -10.64 17.76 0.96
N PRO A 147 -11.98 17.77 1.17
CA PRO A 147 -12.58 17.95 2.50
C PRO A 147 -12.16 16.88 3.51
N ASP A 148 -11.78 15.70 3.04
CA ASP A 148 -11.35 14.54 3.85
C ASP A 148 -9.83 14.49 4.09
N ALA A 149 -9.07 15.52 3.67
CA ALA A 149 -7.65 15.66 3.90
C ALA A 149 -7.33 15.95 5.38
N GLU A 150 -7.41 14.93 6.22
CA GLU A 150 -7.28 15.05 7.68
C GLU A 150 -5.84 15.33 8.13
N VAL A 151 -4.84 14.86 7.41
CA VAL A 151 -3.43 15.19 7.66
C VAL A 151 -3.18 16.69 7.42
N ALA A 152 -3.71 17.24 6.31
CA ALA A 152 -3.61 18.67 6.05
C ALA A 152 -4.36 19.51 7.09
N ARG A 153 -5.52 19.04 7.56
CA ARG A 153 -6.31 19.67 8.63
C ARG A 153 -5.54 19.70 9.95
N TYR A 154 -4.88 18.58 10.30
CA TYR A 154 -4.02 18.51 11.48
C TYR A 154 -2.91 19.57 11.40
N TYR A 155 -2.16 19.61 10.32
CA TYR A 155 -1.06 20.56 10.17
C TYR A 155 -1.54 22.01 10.09
N ARG A 156 -2.66 22.31 9.42
CA ARG A 156 -3.24 23.64 9.45
C ARG A 156 -3.54 24.09 10.89
N ASN A 157 -4.16 23.23 11.70
CA ASN A 157 -4.49 23.55 13.08
C ASN A 157 -3.22 23.78 13.92
N ALA A 158 -2.17 22.95 13.73
CA ALA A 158 -0.90 23.11 14.41
C ALA A 158 -0.17 24.39 14.01
N LEU A 159 -0.21 24.76 12.72
CA LEU A 159 0.38 26.02 12.21
C LEU A 159 -0.36 27.25 12.76
N ARG A 160 -1.70 27.22 12.84
CA ARG A 160 -2.50 28.28 13.45
C ARG A 160 -2.22 28.42 14.95
N ALA A 161 -2.14 27.30 15.67
CA ALA A 161 -1.76 27.32 17.09
C ALA A 161 -0.37 27.93 17.30
N HIS A 162 0.58 27.61 16.40
CA HIS A 162 1.91 28.23 16.43
C HIS A 162 1.87 29.74 16.12
N GLN A 163 1.04 30.17 15.19
CA GLN A 163 0.82 31.60 14.88
C GLN A 163 0.30 32.35 16.13
N ASP A 164 -0.55 31.70 16.94
CA ASP A 164 -1.09 32.24 18.18
C ASP A 164 -0.13 32.13 19.39
N GLY A 165 1.11 31.68 19.16
CA GLY A 165 2.15 31.60 20.19
C GLY A 165 2.36 30.22 20.83
N GLY A 166 1.75 29.21 20.27
CA GLY A 166 1.98 27.81 20.66
C GLY A 166 3.31 27.24 20.12
N ASP A 167 3.57 25.97 20.44
CA ASP A 167 4.77 25.27 20.02
C ASP A 167 4.89 25.17 18.50
N ALA A 168 6.13 25.19 18.01
CA ALA A 168 6.41 25.02 16.57
C ALA A 168 6.13 23.58 16.14
N PRO A 169 5.23 23.34 15.17
CA PRO A 169 4.97 22.00 14.71
C PRO A 169 6.11 21.45 13.84
N GLU A 170 6.32 20.13 13.91
CA GLU A 170 7.23 19.43 13.04
C GLU A 170 6.48 18.97 11.78
N LEU A 171 6.74 19.61 10.63
CA LEU A 171 6.16 19.25 9.35
C LEU A 171 7.13 18.37 8.54
N SER A 172 6.58 17.27 8.01
CA SER A 172 7.27 16.35 7.11
C SER A 172 6.82 16.57 5.66
N TYR A 173 7.73 16.36 4.70
CA TYR A 173 7.35 16.24 3.30
C TYR A 173 6.62 14.94 2.96
N PHE A 174 6.68 13.93 3.85
CA PHE A 174 5.82 12.76 3.76
C PHE A 174 4.42 13.12 4.29
N TYR A 175 3.40 12.79 3.50
CA TYR A 175 2.01 13.07 3.87
C TYR A 175 1.51 12.07 4.90
N HIS A 176 1.82 12.30 6.15
CA HIS A 176 1.36 11.49 7.30
C HIS A 176 1.32 12.34 8.56
N LEU A 177 0.56 11.90 9.55
CA LEU A 177 0.62 12.47 10.88
C LEU A 177 1.96 12.15 11.57
N PRO A 178 2.42 12.97 12.53
CA PRO A 178 3.50 12.59 13.41
C PRO A 178 3.25 11.23 14.06
N GLN A 179 4.30 10.42 14.23
CA GLN A 179 4.19 9.04 14.70
C GLN A 179 3.41 8.92 16.01
N LYS A 180 3.64 9.81 16.95
CA LYS A 180 2.94 9.84 18.24
C LYS A 180 1.43 10.03 18.07
N ASP A 181 1.03 10.99 17.23
CA ASP A 181 -0.39 11.31 17.00
C ASP A 181 -1.09 10.16 16.25
N ARG A 182 -0.39 9.54 15.32
CA ARG A 182 -0.88 8.35 14.60
C ARG A 182 -1.12 7.18 15.58
N GLU A 183 -0.15 6.89 16.45
CA GLU A 183 -0.27 5.83 17.45
C GLU A 183 -1.43 6.10 18.41
N GLU A 184 -1.58 7.33 18.87
CA GLU A 184 -2.67 7.73 19.76
C GLU A 184 -4.04 7.53 19.08
N ARG A 185 -4.20 7.97 17.83
CA ARG A 185 -5.44 7.76 17.07
C ARG A 185 -5.75 6.27 16.85
N CYS A 186 -4.74 5.47 16.49
CA CYS A 186 -4.92 4.02 16.38
C CYS A 186 -5.36 3.38 17.70
N GLN A 187 -4.77 3.78 18.83
CA GLN A 187 -5.16 3.29 20.16
C GLN A 187 -6.61 3.65 20.48
N ILE A 188 -7.04 4.86 20.17
CA ILE A 188 -8.43 5.29 20.37
C ILE A 188 -9.40 4.46 19.52
N LEU A 189 -9.09 4.23 18.22
CA LEU A 189 -9.91 3.37 17.37
C LEU A 189 -10.00 1.94 17.90
N MET A 190 -8.89 1.38 18.40
CA MET A 190 -8.87 0.06 19.04
C MET A 190 -9.74 0.04 20.31
N GLN A 191 -9.65 1.07 21.15
CA GLN A 191 -10.48 1.20 22.36
C GLN A 191 -11.97 1.28 22.00
N ILE A 192 -12.34 2.02 20.95
CA ILE A 192 -13.73 2.07 20.44
C ILE A 192 -14.19 0.68 20.03
N ASN A 193 -13.35 -0.10 19.34
CA ASN A 193 -13.68 -1.46 18.91
C ASN A 193 -13.80 -2.45 20.07
N ASP A 194 -13.02 -2.27 21.14
CA ASP A 194 -13.06 -3.10 22.35
C ASP A 194 -14.21 -2.73 23.30
N CYS A 195 -14.83 -1.55 23.13
CA CYS A 195 -15.99 -1.13 23.90
C CYS A 195 -17.20 -2.02 23.59
N ASN A 196 -17.28 -3.12 24.31
CA ASN A 196 -18.44 -4.01 24.27
C ASN A 196 -19.55 -3.39 25.13
N LYS A 197 -20.54 -2.69 24.54
CA LYS A 197 -21.90 -2.61 25.12
C LYS A 197 -22.42 -1.33 25.77
N ASP A 198 -21.67 -0.29 25.96
CA ASP A 198 -22.30 0.96 26.41
C ASP A 198 -22.45 1.93 25.24
N GLU A 199 -23.66 1.98 24.64
CA GLU A 199 -23.98 2.91 23.55
C GLU A 199 -23.67 4.36 23.94
N ALA A 200 -23.79 4.71 25.22
CA ALA A 200 -23.48 6.04 25.71
C ALA A 200 -21.97 6.32 25.73
N GLN A 201 -21.14 5.34 26.06
CA GLN A 201 -19.68 5.47 25.99
C GLN A 201 -19.21 5.55 24.52
N LEU A 202 -19.76 4.72 23.65
CA LEU A 202 -19.50 4.77 22.20
C LEU A 202 -19.87 6.13 21.63
N PHE A 203 -21.06 6.67 21.97
CA PHE A 203 -21.50 7.99 21.55
C PHE A 203 -20.58 9.11 22.07
N GLY A 204 -20.10 9.00 23.31
CA GLY A 204 -19.16 9.95 23.90
C GLY A 204 -17.79 9.92 23.21
N LEU A 205 -17.27 8.74 22.92
CA LEU A 205 -16.01 8.59 22.21
C LEU A 205 -16.11 9.06 20.75
N LEU A 206 -17.21 8.76 20.07
CA LEU A 206 -17.47 9.22 18.72
C LEU A 206 -17.58 10.74 18.63
N ALA A 207 -18.30 11.38 19.54
CA ALA A 207 -18.44 12.84 19.57
C ALA A 207 -17.10 13.57 19.76
N LEU A 208 -16.11 12.89 20.40
CA LEU A 208 -14.76 13.42 20.56
C LEU A 208 -13.85 13.13 19.35
N HIS A 209 -14.12 12.06 18.58
CA HIS A 209 -13.20 11.52 17.58
C HIS A 209 -13.89 11.15 16.26
N ASP A 210 -14.97 11.84 15.91
CA ASP A 210 -15.85 11.57 14.76
C ASP A 210 -15.11 11.44 13.40
N ARG A 211 -13.94 12.11 13.27
CA ARG A 211 -13.15 12.08 12.04
C ARG A 211 -12.02 11.06 12.02
N TYR A 212 -11.86 10.24 13.08
CA TYR A 212 -10.72 9.33 13.13
C TYR A 212 -10.81 8.18 12.11
N PHE A 213 -12.00 7.65 11.85
CA PHE A 213 -12.15 6.65 10.81
C PHE A 213 -12.12 7.26 9.40
N GLU A 214 -12.50 8.54 9.21
CA GLU A 214 -12.30 9.28 7.96
C GLU A 214 -10.81 9.47 7.67
N TRP A 215 -10.02 9.82 8.67
CA TRP A 215 -8.57 9.90 8.55
C TRP A 215 -7.93 8.61 8.05
N CYS A 216 -8.49 7.43 8.38
CA CYS A 216 -8.00 6.15 7.88
C CYS A 216 -8.12 6.01 6.36
N PHE A 217 -8.92 6.86 5.72
CA PHE A 217 -9.17 6.89 4.28
C PHE A 217 -8.79 8.24 3.64
N ASP A 218 -7.86 8.97 4.27
CA ASP A 218 -7.38 10.22 3.70
C ASP A 218 -6.83 9.97 2.28
N GLU A 219 -7.43 10.64 1.29
CA GLU A 219 -7.18 10.42 -0.14
C GLU A 219 -5.70 10.52 -0.54
N MET A 220 -4.93 11.32 0.19
CA MET A 220 -3.51 11.49 -0.11
C MET A 220 -2.60 10.42 0.52
N ASP A 221 -3.11 9.63 1.50
CA ASP A 221 -2.39 8.54 2.18
C ASP A 221 -3.04 7.16 1.95
N SER A 222 -3.59 6.94 0.76
CA SER A 222 -4.46 5.82 0.41
C SER A 222 -3.81 4.42 0.44
N ASN A 223 -2.55 4.28 0.84
CA ASN A 223 -1.81 3.02 0.74
C ASN A 223 -1.73 2.19 2.02
N ASP A 224 -2.16 2.72 3.17
CA ASP A 224 -2.13 1.98 4.44
C ASP A 224 -3.39 1.11 4.62
N ARG A 225 -3.34 -0.10 4.08
CA ARG A 225 -4.47 -1.05 4.14
C ARG A 225 -4.82 -1.48 5.57
N GLU A 226 -3.85 -1.52 6.48
CA GLU A 226 -4.10 -1.91 7.86
C GLU A 226 -4.88 -0.81 8.59
N LEU A 227 -4.49 0.43 8.36
CA LEU A 227 -5.19 1.60 8.88
C LEU A 227 -6.61 1.70 8.31
N GLN A 228 -6.78 1.53 6.99
CA GLN A 228 -8.08 1.51 6.33
C GLN A 228 -8.99 0.40 6.90
N TYR A 229 -8.44 -0.78 7.14
CA TYR A 229 -9.18 -1.88 7.74
C TYR A 229 -9.60 -1.58 9.19
N LEU A 230 -8.73 -0.96 9.98
CA LEU A 230 -9.05 -0.50 11.33
C LEU A 230 -10.20 0.53 11.31
N GLY A 231 -10.15 1.50 10.41
CA GLY A 231 -11.22 2.48 10.21
C GLY A 231 -12.55 1.83 9.84
N LEU A 232 -12.52 0.84 8.94
CA LEU A 232 -13.73 0.11 8.51
C LEU A 232 -14.35 -0.72 9.64
N ILE A 233 -13.55 -1.47 10.39
CA ILE A 233 -14.06 -2.23 11.54
C ILE A 233 -14.73 -1.26 12.51
N THR A 234 -14.08 -0.14 12.81
CA THR A 234 -14.61 0.87 13.72
C THR A 234 -15.89 1.47 13.19
N ALA A 235 -15.93 1.89 11.92
CA ALA A 235 -17.11 2.47 11.28
C ALA A 235 -18.31 1.51 11.28
N VAL A 236 -18.07 0.22 11.00
CA VAL A 236 -19.12 -0.80 11.06
C VAL A 236 -19.56 -1.03 12.50
N HIS A 237 -18.63 -1.08 13.45
CA HIS A 237 -18.94 -1.29 14.87
C HIS A 237 -19.85 -0.19 15.45
N VAL A 238 -19.53 1.07 15.15
CA VAL A 238 -20.28 2.24 15.63
C VAL A 238 -21.48 2.62 14.76
N ARG A 239 -21.80 1.81 13.74
CA ARG A 239 -22.91 2.05 12.81
C ARG A 239 -22.82 3.37 12.04
N ALA A 240 -21.62 3.77 11.66
CA ALA A 240 -21.41 4.91 10.75
C ALA A 240 -21.81 4.55 9.31
N ASP A 241 -23.09 4.18 9.12
CA ASP A 241 -23.59 3.56 7.88
C ASP A 241 -23.43 4.48 6.66
N GLY A 242 -23.51 5.80 6.84
CA GLY A 242 -23.24 6.77 5.77
C GLY A 242 -21.79 6.72 5.28
N PHE A 243 -20.83 6.68 6.21
CA PHE A 243 -19.41 6.51 5.88
C PHE A 243 -19.14 5.15 5.21
N VAL A 244 -19.67 4.08 5.77
CA VAL A 244 -19.54 2.73 5.19
C VAL A 244 -20.09 2.70 3.76
N GLN A 245 -21.24 3.34 3.51
CA GLN A 245 -21.82 3.44 2.17
C GLN A 245 -20.91 4.21 1.20
N ASN A 246 -20.30 5.31 1.65
CA ASN A 246 -19.35 6.07 0.84
C ASN A 246 -18.13 5.22 0.46
N VAL A 247 -17.53 4.49 1.41
CA VAL A 247 -16.41 3.58 1.15
C VAL A 247 -16.77 2.47 0.16
N LEU A 248 -17.99 1.90 0.25
CA LEU A 248 -18.45 0.87 -0.69
C LEU A 248 -18.65 1.42 -2.12
N LEU A 249 -18.98 2.70 -2.25
CA LEU A 249 -19.19 3.38 -3.54
C LEU A 249 -17.90 3.94 -4.15
N ASP A 250 -16.91 4.22 -3.34
CA ASP A 250 -15.67 4.82 -3.79
C ASP A 250 -14.89 3.85 -4.69
N TYR A 251 -14.59 4.26 -5.92
CA TYR A 251 -13.88 3.43 -6.91
C TYR A 251 -12.38 3.29 -6.62
N GLU A 252 -11.80 4.18 -5.81
CA GLU A 252 -10.37 4.16 -5.43
C GLU A 252 -10.09 3.21 -4.28
N VAL A 253 -11.07 2.96 -3.42
CA VAL A 253 -10.94 1.99 -2.34
C VAL A 253 -10.81 0.57 -2.90
N ALA A 254 -9.81 -0.15 -2.43
CA ALA A 254 -9.50 -1.50 -2.89
C ALA A 254 -10.69 -2.47 -2.69
N ASP A 255 -11.02 -3.27 -3.72
CA ASP A 255 -12.12 -4.23 -3.70
C ASP A 255 -12.04 -5.22 -2.52
N VAL A 256 -10.82 -5.58 -2.09
CA VAL A 256 -10.60 -6.45 -0.92
C VAL A 256 -11.18 -5.83 0.36
N LEU A 257 -10.98 -4.54 0.58
CA LEU A 257 -11.53 -3.84 1.75
C LEU A 257 -13.06 -3.78 1.69
N LYS A 258 -13.63 -3.54 0.52
CA LYS A 258 -15.10 -3.56 0.32
C LYS A 258 -15.69 -4.93 0.62
N LEU A 259 -15.03 -6.01 0.18
CA LEU A 259 -15.46 -7.36 0.49
C LEU A 259 -15.37 -7.68 1.99
N GLU A 260 -14.32 -7.23 2.68
CA GLU A 260 -14.23 -7.37 4.14
C GLU A 260 -15.31 -6.56 4.85
N THR A 261 -15.60 -5.34 4.38
CA THR A 261 -16.72 -4.52 4.90
C THR A 261 -18.05 -5.26 4.79
N LEU A 262 -18.33 -5.87 3.63
CA LEU A 262 -19.56 -6.66 3.44
C LEU A 262 -19.60 -7.86 4.38
N ARG A 263 -18.47 -8.50 4.71
CA ARG A 263 -18.42 -9.60 5.70
C ARG A 263 -18.77 -9.10 7.10
N LEU A 264 -18.22 -7.96 7.50
CA LEU A 264 -18.52 -7.35 8.80
C LEU A 264 -20.03 -6.99 8.90
N LEU A 265 -20.61 -6.44 7.83
CA LEU A 265 -22.03 -6.13 7.77
C LEU A 265 -22.90 -7.39 7.84
N LEU A 266 -22.51 -8.49 7.18
CA LEU A 266 -23.21 -9.78 7.28
C LEU A 266 -23.11 -10.38 8.69
N GLU A 267 -21.98 -10.21 9.39
CA GLU A 267 -21.83 -10.66 10.79
C GLU A 267 -22.75 -9.88 11.74
N ARG A 268 -23.11 -8.63 11.39
CA ARG A 268 -24.12 -7.81 12.10
C ARG A 268 -25.56 -8.22 11.80
N ASN A 269 -25.80 -9.19 10.90
CA ASN A 269 -27.12 -9.57 10.41
C ASN A 269 -27.94 -8.40 9.82
N GLU A 270 -27.27 -7.52 9.09
CA GLU A 270 -27.94 -6.40 8.41
C GLU A 270 -28.84 -6.90 7.28
N GLU A 271 -30.07 -6.39 7.24
CA GLU A 271 -31.05 -6.68 6.18
C GLU A 271 -31.16 -5.54 5.16
N ASN A 272 -30.17 -4.67 5.07
CA ASN A 272 -30.21 -3.47 4.26
C ASN A 272 -29.71 -3.71 2.82
N GLU A 273 -30.11 -2.82 1.92
CA GLU A 273 -29.54 -2.69 0.59
C GLU A 273 -28.38 -1.69 0.64
N PHE A 274 -27.30 -2.04 -0.06
CA PHE A 274 -26.14 -1.18 -0.24
C PHE A 274 -25.81 -1.00 -1.72
N GLY A 275 -25.37 0.19 -2.09
CA GLY A 275 -24.66 0.41 -3.34
C GLY A 275 -23.21 -0.08 -3.19
N LEU A 276 -22.66 -0.67 -4.23
CA LEU A 276 -21.33 -1.24 -4.22
C LEU A 276 -20.66 -1.02 -5.57
N VAL A 277 -19.41 -0.56 -5.58
CA VAL A 277 -18.56 -0.53 -6.76
C VAL A 277 -17.45 -1.56 -6.59
N LEU A 278 -17.48 -2.63 -7.39
CA LEU A 278 -16.42 -3.64 -7.46
C LEU A 278 -15.92 -3.74 -8.90
N CYS A 279 -14.61 -3.80 -9.10
CA CYS A 279 -13.97 -3.80 -10.41
C CYS A 279 -14.49 -2.66 -11.30
N HIS A 280 -14.69 -1.47 -10.72
CA HIS A 280 -15.28 -0.28 -11.36
C HIS A 280 -16.71 -0.45 -11.86
N ILE A 281 -17.43 -1.49 -11.42
CA ILE A 281 -18.83 -1.74 -11.80
C ILE A 281 -19.74 -1.49 -10.60
N TYR A 282 -20.66 -0.54 -10.75
CA TYR A 282 -21.69 -0.29 -9.76
C TYR A 282 -22.72 -1.44 -9.72
N ARG A 283 -23.07 -1.86 -8.50
CA ARG A 283 -24.11 -2.86 -8.23
C ARG A 283 -24.92 -2.44 -7.01
N ARG A 284 -26.20 -2.73 -7.04
CA ARG A 284 -27.07 -2.67 -5.86
C ARG A 284 -27.17 -4.07 -5.27
N ILE A 285 -26.86 -4.24 -4.01
CA ILE A 285 -26.82 -5.53 -3.34
C ILE A 285 -27.75 -5.54 -2.14
N PHE A 286 -28.43 -6.64 -1.95
CA PHE A 286 -29.20 -6.94 -0.74
C PHE A 286 -28.42 -8.00 0.06
N LEU A 287 -27.87 -7.62 1.22
CA LEU A 287 -26.92 -8.43 1.98
C LEU A 287 -27.39 -9.87 2.23
N PRO A 288 -28.63 -10.16 2.66
CA PRO A 288 -29.07 -11.53 2.90
C PRO A 288 -29.03 -12.44 1.67
N ARG A 289 -28.94 -11.86 0.47
CA ARG A 289 -28.92 -12.62 -0.81
C ARG A 289 -27.52 -12.84 -1.37
N ILE A 290 -26.48 -12.22 -0.76
CA ILE A 290 -25.11 -12.42 -1.22
C ILE A 290 -24.40 -13.48 -0.39
N THR A 291 -23.61 -14.29 -1.09
CA THR A 291 -22.63 -15.18 -0.48
C THR A 291 -21.25 -14.64 -0.78
N ILE A 292 -20.66 -13.98 0.17
CA ILE A 292 -19.23 -13.58 0.09
C ILE A 292 -18.47 -14.84 0.50
N GLY A 293 -17.71 -15.41 -0.42
CA GLY A 293 -17.04 -16.68 -0.32
C GLY A 293 -16.73 -17.13 1.11
N ARG A 294 -16.95 -18.40 1.40
CA ARG A 294 -16.83 -18.98 2.75
C ARG A 294 -15.57 -18.45 3.44
N LYS A 295 -15.66 -18.07 4.71
CA LYS A 295 -14.49 -17.78 5.56
C LYS A 295 -13.47 -18.87 5.29
N ARG A 296 -12.27 -18.50 4.80
CA ARG A 296 -11.20 -19.49 4.60
C ARG A 296 -10.99 -20.21 5.93
N ASN A 297 -10.87 -21.53 5.88
CA ASN A 297 -10.65 -22.31 7.08
C ASN A 297 -9.43 -21.74 7.84
N LYS A 298 -9.61 -21.31 9.09
CA LYS A 298 -8.58 -20.66 9.90
C LYS A 298 -7.31 -21.51 9.98
N LYS A 299 -7.45 -22.83 10.12
CA LYS A 299 -6.32 -23.76 10.18
C LYS A 299 -5.58 -23.82 8.84
N PHE A 300 -6.32 -23.73 7.71
CA PHE A 300 -5.71 -23.67 6.39
C PHE A 300 -4.86 -22.42 6.20
N VAL A 301 -5.36 -21.25 6.63
CA VAL A 301 -4.62 -19.99 6.57
C VAL A 301 -3.36 -20.06 7.45
N GLN A 302 -3.46 -20.64 8.65
CA GLN A 302 -2.32 -20.85 9.53
C GLN A 302 -1.29 -21.82 8.91
N ALA A 303 -1.76 -22.88 8.24
CA ALA A 303 -0.88 -23.81 7.53
C ALA A 303 -0.11 -23.13 6.41
N PHE A 304 -0.78 -22.31 5.58
CA PHE A 304 -0.12 -21.53 4.54
C PHE A 304 0.91 -20.56 5.14
N ALA A 305 0.54 -19.80 6.18
CA ALA A 305 1.46 -18.90 6.86
C ALA A 305 2.70 -19.62 7.42
N LYS A 306 2.53 -20.83 7.99
CA LYS A 306 3.62 -21.66 8.50
C LYS A 306 4.61 -22.06 7.38
N VAL A 307 4.12 -22.48 6.22
CA VAL A 307 4.96 -22.82 5.07
C VAL A 307 5.61 -21.58 4.48
N ALA A 308 4.84 -20.53 4.27
CA ALA A 308 5.31 -19.28 3.69
C ALA A 308 6.45 -18.67 4.52
N SER A 309 6.31 -18.60 5.83
CA SER A 309 7.35 -18.06 6.72
C SER A 309 8.68 -18.86 6.69
N LYS A 310 8.62 -20.16 6.39
CA LYS A 310 9.82 -21.01 6.32
C LYS A 310 10.56 -20.87 4.98
N PHE A 311 9.86 -20.66 3.87
CA PHE A 311 10.45 -20.83 2.54
C PHE A 311 10.46 -19.55 1.69
N ILE A 312 9.57 -18.58 1.89
CA ILE A 312 9.59 -17.31 1.14
C ILE A 312 10.87 -16.52 1.43
N VAL A 313 11.35 -16.58 2.68
CA VAL A 313 12.61 -15.91 3.09
C VAL A 313 13.83 -16.45 2.34
N ILE A 314 13.74 -17.68 1.80
CA ILE A 314 14.87 -18.31 1.09
C ILE A 314 14.96 -17.83 -0.36
N LYS A 315 13.81 -17.72 -1.04
CA LYS A 315 13.70 -17.20 -2.43
C LYS A 315 12.29 -16.69 -2.69
N ASP A 316 12.16 -15.48 -3.21
CA ASP A 316 10.86 -14.86 -3.59
C ASP A 316 10.06 -15.73 -4.57
N SER A 317 10.72 -16.44 -5.50
CA SER A 317 10.07 -17.35 -6.44
C SER A 317 9.34 -18.52 -5.80
N TYR A 318 9.63 -18.85 -4.53
CA TYR A 318 8.93 -19.92 -3.80
C TYR A 318 7.55 -19.47 -3.32
N GLY A 319 7.38 -18.18 -3.06
CA GLY A 319 6.10 -17.59 -2.66
C GLY A 319 4.99 -17.85 -3.66
N GLU A 320 5.26 -17.65 -4.96
CA GLU A 320 4.28 -17.89 -6.02
C GLU A 320 3.90 -19.37 -6.13
N ARG A 321 4.90 -20.28 -6.10
CA ARG A 321 4.64 -21.73 -6.16
C ARG A 321 3.85 -22.25 -4.95
N LEU A 322 4.16 -21.77 -3.75
CA LEU A 322 3.43 -22.12 -2.53
C LEU A 322 2.00 -21.57 -2.56
N LYS A 323 1.81 -20.35 -3.09
CA LYS A 323 0.50 -19.75 -3.24
C LYS A 323 -0.38 -20.55 -4.21
N ILE A 324 0.13 -20.89 -5.39
CA ILE A 324 -0.59 -21.71 -6.39
C ILE A 324 -0.99 -23.06 -5.77
N ALA A 325 -0.06 -23.75 -5.11
CA ALA A 325 -0.32 -25.04 -4.46
C ALA A 325 -1.39 -24.93 -3.37
N ALA A 326 -1.33 -23.88 -2.56
CA ALA A 326 -2.34 -23.63 -1.52
C ALA A 326 -3.72 -23.33 -2.13
N GLU A 327 -3.80 -22.51 -3.17
CA GLU A 327 -5.05 -22.20 -3.85
C GLU A 327 -5.68 -23.44 -4.50
N GLN A 328 -4.89 -24.28 -5.14
CA GLN A 328 -5.33 -25.56 -5.71
C GLN A 328 -5.86 -26.51 -4.63
N LEU A 329 -5.11 -26.72 -3.57
CA LEU A 329 -5.53 -27.59 -2.45
C LEU A 329 -6.81 -27.07 -1.81
N TYR A 330 -6.90 -25.75 -1.55
CA TYR A 330 -8.09 -25.16 -0.96
C TYR A 330 -9.32 -25.29 -1.87
N ALA A 331 -9.17 -24.99 -3.16
CA ALA A 331 -10.25 -25.08 -4.14
C ALA A 331 -10.77 -26.53 -4.23
N SER A 332 -9.88 -27.52 -4.27
CA SER A 332 -10.24 -28.93 -4.29
C SER A 332 -11.00 -29.35 -3.03
N LEU A 333 -10.49 -29.04 -1.85
CA LEU A 333 -11.17 -29.35 -0.58
C LEU A 333 -12.53 -28.65 -0.44
N ALA A 334 -12.62 -27.40 -0.91
CA ALA A 334 -13.88 -26.65 -0.88
C ALA A 334 -14.93 -27.22 -1.83
N SER A 335 -14.53 -27.63 -3.04
CA SER A 335 -15.46 -28.20 -4.05
C SER A 335 -16.11 -29.49 -3.60
N TYR A 336 -15.40 -30.31 -2.83
CA TYR A 336 -15.93 -31.57 -2.25
C TYR A 336 -16.52 -31.41 -0.86
N ASN A 337 -16.67 -30.18 -0.37
CA ASN A 337 -17.10 -29.89 1.00
C ASN A 337 -16.26 -30.61 2.09
N SER A 338 -14.97 -30.78 1.82
CA SER A 338 -14.01 -31.56 2.64
C SER A 338 -13.03 -30.67 3.42
N LEU A 339 -13.39 -29.40 3.66
CA LEU A 339 -12.57 -28.47 4.45
C LEU A 339 -12.47 -28.87 5.94
N ASP A 340 -13.34 -29.74 6.42
CA ASP A 340 -13.29 -30.39 7.73
C ASP A 340 -12.08 -31.33 7.89
N LEU A 341 -11.53 -31.85 6.78
CA LEU A 341 -10.29 -32.62 6.79
C LEU A 341 -9.07 -31.78 7.24
N VAL A 342 -9.15 -30.47 7.16
CA VAL A 342 -8.11 -29.56 7.66
C VAL A 342 -8.26 -29.36 9.17
N ASP A 343 -8.00 -30.41 9.92
CA ASP A 343 -8.07 -30.45 11.38
C ASP A 343 -6.73 -30.18 12.07
N ASN A 344 -5.61 -30.32 11.35
CA ASN A 344 -4.25 -30.08 11.82
C ASN A 344 -3.50 -29.14 10.87
N VAL A 345 -2.83 -28.12 11.45
CA VAL A 345 -2.07 -27.10 10.71
C VAL A 345 -0.83 -27.70 10.04
N ASP A 346 -0.15 -28.64 10.71
CA ASP A 346 1.11 -29.23 10.27
C ASP A 346 0.92 -30.20 9.11
N ASP A 347 -0.16 -31.00 9.16
CA ASP A 347 -0.55 -31.90 8.08
C ASP A 347 -0.89 -31.09 6.81
N CYS A 348 -1.66 -30.04 6.96
CA CYS A 348 -2.02 -29.16 5.86
C CYS A 348 -0.81 -28.38 5.30
N ALA A 349 0.07 -27.88 6.16
CA ALA A 349 1.31 -27.23 5.75
C ALA A 349 2.21 -28.16 4.94
N CYS A 350 2.36 -29.41 5.38
CA CYS A 350 3.09 -30.44 4.67
C CYS A 350 2.46 -30.75 3.30
N ALA A 351 1.13 -30.85 3.22
CA ALA A 351 0.42 -31.07 1.95
C ALA A 351 0.66 -29.92 0.94
N ILE A 352 0.56 -28.65 1.39
CA ILE A 352 0.86 -27.47 0.55
C ILE A 352 2.31 -27.52 0.04
N PHE A 353 3.27 -27.84 0.92
CA PHE A 353 4.67 -27.93 0.51
C PHE A 353 4.88 -29.02 -0.55
N LEU A 354 4.32 -30.21 -0.36
CA LEU A 354 4.43 -31.30 -1.32
C LEU A 354 3.83 -30.94 -2.68
N MET A 355 2.65 -30.31 -2.71
CA MET A 355 2.01 -29.85 -3.95
C MET A 355 2.79 -28.75 -4.66
N SER A 356 3.53 -27.92 -3.95
CA SER A 356 4.35 -26.87 -4.56
C SER A 356 5.51 -27.40 -5.41
N GLY A 357 5.86 -28.69 -5.25
CA GLY A 357 6.99 -29.34 -5.94
C GLY A 357 8.34 -28.73 -5.58
N LEU A 358 8.45 -28.04 -4.43
CA LEU A 358 9.72 -27.59 -3.89
C LEU A 358 10.54 -28.79 -3.40
N LYS A 359 11.87 -28.73 -3.56
CA LYS A 359 12.77 -29.87 -3.25
C LYS A 359 13.75 -29.61 -2.10
N GLU A 360 13.58 -28.51 -1.40
CA GLU A 360 14.46 -28.03 -0.32
C GLU A 360 14.57 -29.04 0.85
N LEU A 361 13.52 -29.83 1.06
CA LEU A 361 13.50 -30.91 2.07
C LEU A 361 13.72 -32.31 1.45
N GLY A 362 14.22 -32.38 0.21
CA GLY A 362 14.39 -33.63 -0.52
C GLY A 362 13.09 -34.10 -1.19
N ASN A 363 13.08 -35.38 -1.63
CA ASN A 363 11.94 -35.98 -2.36
C ASN A 363 11.24 -37.10 -1.54
N ASN A 364 11.66 -37.36 -0.32
CA ASN A 364 11.07 -38.42 0.49
C ASN A 364 9.89 -37.86 1.33
N PRO A 365 8.63 -38.27 1.05
CA PRO A 365 7.46 -37.77 1.76
C PRO A 365 7.52 -38.00 3.28
N GLN A 366 8.13 -39.07 3.74
CA GLN A 366 8.27 -39.35 5.17
C GLN A 366 9.20 -38.35 5.85
N GLN A 367 10.35 -38.03 5.23
CA GLN A 367 11.28 -37.03 5.74
C GLN A 367 10.68 -35.64 5.74
N ILE A 368 9.91 -35.30 4.68
CA ILE A 368 9.21 -34.01 4.59
C ILE A 368 8.16 -33.93 5.69
N ALA A 369 7.35 -34.97 5.89
CA ALA A 369 6.35 -34.99 6.96
C ALA A 369 6.99 -34.84 8.36
N MET A 370 8.14 -35.47 8.62
CA MET A 370 8.88 -35.28 9.87
C MET A 370 9.34 -33.82 10.06
N ALA A 371 9.79 -33.15 8.99
CA ALA A 371 10.22 -31.74 9.05
C ALA A 371 9.07 -30.77 9.36
N PHE A 372 7.83 -31.17 9.11
CA PHE A 372 6.62 -30.43 9.47
C PHE A 372 5.93 -30.92 10.75
N GLU A 373 6.44 -31.99 11.37
CA GLU A 373 5.76 -32.68 12.49
C GLU A 373 4.39 -33.23 12.10
N ALA A 374 4.23 -33.58 10.82
CA ALA A 374 2.96 -33.97 10.20
C ALA A 374 2.78 -35.49 10.21
N ASN A 375 1.49 -35.90 10.23
CA ASN A 375 1.10 -37.31 10.11
C ASN A 375 0.96 -37.69 8.63
N VAL A 376 1.86 -38.60 8.17
CA VAL A 376 1.94 -39.03 6.76
C VAL A 376 0.59 -39.52 6.21
N ALA A 377 -0.19 -40.28 6.99
CA ALA A 377 -1.46 -40.80 6.53
C ALA A 377 -2.49 -39.68 6.30
N ARG A 378 -2.55 -38.68 7.18
CA ARG A 378 -3.43 -37.52 7.02
C ARG A 378 -3.01 -36.63 5.87
N VAL A 379 -1.71 -36.41 5.68
CA VAL A 379 -1.17 -35.70 4.51
C VAL A 379 -1.60 -36.40 3.22
N GLN A 380 -1.52 -37.73 3.15
CA GLN A 380 -1.98 -38.49 1.99
C GLN A 380 -3.48 -38.35 1.73
N VAL A 381 -4.31 -38.29 2.77
CA VAL A 381 -5.76 -38.03 2.63
C VAL A 381 -6.01 -36.65 2.01
N LEU A 382 -5.32 -35.61 2.48
CA LEU A 382 -5.44 -34.25 1.93
C LEU A 382 -5.00 -34.19 0.46
N LEU A 383 -3.89 -34.83 0.12
CA LEU A 383 -3.38 -34.90 -1.25
C LEU A 383 -4.29 -35.71 -2.16
N SER A 384 -4.84 -36.83 -1.69
CA SER A 384 -5.78 -37.64 -2.47
C SER A 384 -7.08 -36.91 -2.78
N ALA A 385 -7.57 -36.11 -1.83
CA ALA A 385 -8.73 -35.25 -2.04
C ALA A 385 -8.47 -34.17 -3.12
N ALA A 386 -7.22 -33.69 -3.24
CA ALA A 386 -6.81 -32.74 -4.26
C ALA A 386 -6.69 -33.39 -5.66
N ILE A 387 -6.09 -34.57 -5.76
CA ILE A 387 -5.82 -35.28 -7.03
C ILE A 387 -7.10 -35.82 -7.68
N SER A 388 -8.07 -36.28 -6.88
CA SER A 388 -9.34 -36.78 -7.41
C SER A 388 -10.13 -35.72 -8.21
N HIS A 389 -9.81 -34.46 -8.05
CA HIS A 389 -10.43 -33.37 -8.79
C HIS A 389 -9.86 -33.21 -10.22
N GLU A 390 -8.56 -33.35 -10.43
CA GLU A 390 -7.96 -33.29 -11.77
C GLU A 390 -8.55 -34.38 -12.69
N TYR A 391 -8.74 -35.58 -12.19
CA TYR A 391 -9.34 -36.69 -12.92
C TYR A 391 -10.81 -36.49 -13.28
N SER A 392 -11.57 -35.70 -12.54
CA SER A 392 -12.97 -35.43 -12.80
C SER A 392 -13.17 -34.33 -13.84
N ILE A 393 -12.29 -33.33 -13.87
CA ILE A 393 -12.34 -32.24 -14.85
C ILE A 393 -11.90 -32.74 -16.24
N GLU A 394 -10.85 -33.57 -16.33
CA GLU A 394 -10.45 -34.18 -17.60
C GLU A 394 -11.56 -35.03 -18.23
N LYS A 395 -12.29 -35.80 -17.42
CA LYS A 395 -13.44 -36.60 -17.91
C LYS A 395 -14.66 -35.77 -18.30
N GLU A 396 -14.87 -34.59 -17.74
CA GLU A 396 -15.97 -33.72 -18.14
C GLU A 396 -15.63 -32.90 -19.41
N THR A 397 -14.35 -32.60 -19.64
CA THR A 397 -13.88 -31.97 -20.88
C THR A 397 -13.86 -32.95 -22.05
N GLU A 398 -13.42 -34.19 -21.85
CA GLU A 398 -13.48 -35.25 -22.89
C GLU A 398 -14.91 -35.70 -23.25
N LYS A 399 -15.92 -35.40 -22.44
CA LYS A 399 -17.33 -35.64 -22.78
C LYS A 399 -18.03 -34.48 -23.48
N LYS A 400 -17.37 -33.37 -23.64
CA LYS A 400 -17.89 -32.16 -24.33
C LYS A 400 -17.20 -31.87 -25.67
N GLU A 401 -16.17 -32.63 -26.07
CA GLU A 401 -15.65 -32.78 -27.40
C GLU A 401 -16.27 -34.03 -28.09
#